data_024d7a09fadbbeffcf6e1719d5592d48
#
_entry.id   024d7a09fadbbeffcf6e1719d5592d48
#
_cell.length_a   1.000
_cell.length_b   1.000
_cell.length_c   1.000
_cell.angle_alpha   90.00
_cell.angle_beta   90.00
_cell.angle_gamma   90.00
#
_symmetry.space_group_name_H-M   'P 1'
#
loop_
_entity.id
_entity.type
_entity.pdbx_description
1 polymer ?
#
loop_
_entity_poly.entity_id
_entity_poly.type
_entity_poly.pdbx_seq_one_letter_code
_entity_poly.pdbx_strand_id
1 'polypeptide(L)'
;MLRRSIGSIWQKVSEREIKDEEMKLVIGGRTQGKLNYVLQHMTDENYQIYDGVFPDGEELFYRSNRNEILIVNHFHKWVNKELKENRNPEEKLKAFLERATDINCVIISDEIGNGIVPVDAFEREYRERTGRMLIKLAEQADEVVRVLCGIGQTIK
;
A
#
# COMPACT_ATOMS: atom_id res chain seq x y z
N MET A 1 -18.78 -32.09 -39.32
CA MET A 1 -19.26 -30.73 -39.00
C MET A 1 -19.07 -30.49 -37.49
N LEU A 2 -17.91 -29.96 -37.12
CA LEU A 2 -17.62 -29.65 -35.69
C LEU A 2 -17.69 -28.13 -35.49
N ARG A 3 -18.85 -27.65 -35.11
CA ARG A 3 -18.95 -26.35 -34.45
C ARG A 3 -18.51 -26.53 -33.01
N ARG A 4 -17.20 -26.47 -32.75
CA ARG A 4 -16.70 -26.30 -31.39
C ARG A 4 -16.99 -24.86 -30.98
N SER A 5 -17.80 -24.74 -29.96
CA SER A 5 -18.25 -23.50 -29.37
C SER A 5 -17.04 -22.66 -28.89
N ILE A 6 -16.81 -21.53 -29.52
CA ILE A 6 -15.88 -20.46 -29.11
C ILE A 6 -16.37 -19.78 -27.82
N GLY A 7 -17.53 -20.21 -27.27
CA GLY A 7 -18.18 -19.61 -26.11
C GLY A 7 -17.51 -19.84 -24.77
N SER A 8 -16.64 -20.86 -24.62
CA SER A 8 -16.04 -21.19 -23.30
C SER A 8 -14.79 -20.39 -22.95
N ILE A 9 -14.12 -19.78 -23.94
CA ILE A 9 -12.91 -18.96 -23.71
C ILE A 9 -13.27 -17.54 -23.32
N TRP A 10 -14.35 -17.00 -23.87
CA TRP A 10 -14.84 -15.66 -23.57
C TRP A 10 -15.58 -15.56 -22.23
N GLN A 11 -16.21 -16.63 -21.76
CA GLN A 11 -16.82 -16.68 -20.43
C GLN A 11 -15.80 -16.68 -19.29
N LYS A 12 -14.59 -17.24 -19.49
CA LYS A 12 -13.53 -17.17 -18.47
C LYS A 12 -12.83 -15.83 -18.37
N VAL A 13 -12.99 -14.94 -19.34
CA VAL A 13 -12.42 -13.58 -19.31
C VAL A 13 -13.41 -12.59 -18.68
N SER A 14 -14.71 -12.88 -18.70
CA SER A 14 -15.73 -12.03 -18.09
C SER A 14 -15.98 -12.31 -16.60
N GLU A 15 -15.42 -13.36 -16.03
CA GLU A 15 -15.52 -13.74 -14.61
C GLU A 15 -14.25 -13.39 -13.80
N ARG A 16 -13.32 -12.60 -14.32
CA ARG A 16 -12.57 -11.72 -13.43
C ARG A 16 -13.59 -10.69 -12.97
N GLU A 17 -14.27 -11.00 -11.86
CA GLU A 17 -14.93 -10.00 -11.05
C GLU A 17 -14.01 -8.81 -11.05
N ILE A 18 -14.50 -7.69 -11.57
CA ILE A 18 -13.92 -6.38 -11.33
C ILE A 18 -13.93 -6.32 -9.81
N LYS A 19 -12.82 -6.67 -9.16
CA LYS A 19 -12.61 -6.35 -7.77
C LYS A 19 -12.57 -4.82 -7.77
N ASP A 20 -13.71 -4.27 -7.45
CA ASP A 20 -13.83 -2.87 -7.16
C ASP A 20 -12.89 -2.62 -5.99
N GLU A 21 -11.79 -1.91 -6.25
CA GLU A 21 -10.94 -1.27 -5.24
C GLU A 21 -10.09 -2.24 -4.39
N GLU A 22 -8.82 -2.23 -4.64
CA GLU A 22 -7.84 -3.11 -4.02
C GLU A 22 -6.81 -2.30 -3.23
N MET A 23 -6.61 -2.68 -1.97
CA MET A 23 -5.53 -2.13 -1.16
C MET A 23 -4.35 -3.10 -1.15
N LYS A 24 -3.17 -2.61 -1.56
CA LYS A 24 -1.92 -3.36 -1.53
C LYS A 24 -0.94 -2.75 -0.54
N LEU A 25 -0.26 -3.61 0.21
CA LEU A 25 0.87 -3.23 1.04
C LEU A 25 2.15 -3.80 0.45
N VAL A 26 3.13 -2.94 0.18
CA VAL A 26 4.44 -3.33 -0.34
C VAL A 26 5.51 -2.96 0.68
N ILE A 27 6.19 -3.96 1.21
CA ILE A 27 7.22 -3.82 2.23
C ILE A 27 8.57 -4.34 1.73
N GLY A 28 9.63 -3.99 2.43
CA GLY A 28 10.98 -4.47 2.14
C GLY A 28 12.02 -3.57 2.79
N GLY A 29 13.27 -4.01 2.72
CA GLY A 29 14.40 -3.23 3.23
C GLY A 29 14.59 -1.90 2.49
N ARG A 30 15.43 -1.07 3.04
CA ARG A 30 15.82 0.21 2.42
C ARG A 30 16.43 -0.05 1.04
N THR A 31 16.09 0.79 0.06
CA THR A 31 16.62 0.74 -1.31
C THR A 31 16.48 -0.60 -2.05
N GLN A 32 15.42 -1.35 -1.77
CA GLN A 32 15.14 -2.65 -2.43
C GLN A 32 14.31 -2.52 -3.73
N GLY A 33 14.04 -1.29 -4.18
CA GLY A 33 13.33 -1.07 -5.45
C GLY A 33 11.79 -1.20 -5.36
N LYS A 34 11.20 -0.97 -4.18
CA LYS A 34 9.76 -1.13 -3.96
C LYS A 34 8.88 -0.29 -4.89
N LEU A 35 9.19 1.00 -5.02
CA LEU A 35 8.42 1.89 -5.89
C LEU A 35 8.53 1.48 -7.36
N ASN A 36 9.74 1.17 -7.83
CA ASN A 36 9.94 0.69 -9.21
C ASN A 36 9.19 -0.61 -9.45
N TYR A 37 9.20 -1.54 -8.49
CA TYR A 37 8.42 -2.76 -8.55
C TYR A 37 6.93 -2.47 -8.75
N VAL A 38 6.36 -1.58 -7.94
CA VAL A 38 4.95 -1.18 -8.04
C VAL A 38 4.65 -0.62 -9.42
N LEU A 39 5.43 0.35 -9.89
CA LEU A 39 5.18 1.02 -11.17
C LEU A 39 5.31 0.07 -12.37
N GLN A 40 6.22 -0.91 -12.32
CA GLN A 40 6.38 -1.91 -13.37
C GLN A 40 5.23 -2.95 -13.44
N HIS A 41 4.54 -3.17 -12.31
CA HIS A 41 3.44 -4.13 -12.22
C HIS A 41 2.05 -3.48 -12.31
N MET A 42 2.00 -2.17 -12.48
CA MET A 42 0.74 -1.46 -12.72
C MET A 42 0.40 -1.48 -14.20
N THR A 43 -0.87 -1.76 -14.48
CA THR A 43 -1.43 -1.70 -15.85
C THR A 43 -2.09 -0.36 -16.14
N ASP A 44 -2.43 0.39 -15.11
CA ASP A 44 -3.04 1.71 -15.21
C ASP A 44 -1.97 2.80 -15.02
N GLU A 45 -1.97 3.78 -15.92
CA GLU A 45 -1.06 4.94 -15.86
C GLU A 45 -1.67 6.11 -15.07
N ASN A 46 -2.92 5.96 -14.61
CA ASN A 46 -3.61 7.01 -13.85
C ASN A 46 -3.38 6.85 -12.36
N TYR A 47 -2.28 7.38 -11.86
CA TYR A 47 -1.92 7.30 -10.44
C TYR A 47 -1.36 8.62 -9.90
N GLN A 48 -1.45 8.77 -8.59
CA GLN A 48 -0.83 9.87 -7.84
C GLN A 48 0.10 9.32 -6.76
N ILE A 49 1.31 9.84 -6.68
CA ILE A 49 2.29 9.47 -5.66
C ILE A 49 2.33 10.51 -4.54
N TYR A 50 2.19 10.04 -3.31
CA TYR A 50 2.42 10.78 -2.06
C TYR A 50 3.70 10.26 -1.43
N ASP A 51 4.78 11.03 -1.49
CA ASP A 51 6.10 10.61 -1.02
C ASP A 51 6.42 11.19 0.37
N GLY A 52 6.43 10.34 1.38
CA GLY A 52 6.65 10.74 2.77
C GLY A 52 5.55 11.62 3.37
N VAL A 53 4.39 11.65 2.72
CA VAL A 53 3.18 12.33 3.17
C VAL A 53 1.98 11.37 3.06
N PHE A 54 0.92 11.67 3.77
CA PHE A 54 -0.29 10.86 3.75
C PHE A 54 -1.48 11.74 3.36
N PRO A 55 -2.31 11.32 2.39
CA PRO A 55 -3.44 12.13 1.93
C PRO A 55 -4.46 12.31 3.05
N ASP A 56 -5.05 13.49 3.12
CA ASP A 56 -6.16 13.76 4.03
C ASP A 56 -7.51 13.28 3.46
N GLY A 57 -8.58 13.44 4.24
CA GLY A 57 -9.90 12.94 3.86
C GLY A 57 -10.50 13.66 2.65
N GLU A 58 -10.19 14.94 2.43
CA GLU A 58 -10.66 15.71 1.27
C GLU A 58 -9.96 15.26 0.01
N GLU A 59 -8.65 15.08 0.08
CA GLU A 59 -7.84 14.56 -1.02
C GLU A 59 -8.27 13.14 -1.43
N LEU A 60 -8.55 12.28 -0.44
CA LEU A 60 -9.04 10.92 -0.69
C LEU A 60 -10.39 10.95 -1.41
N PHE A 61 -11.32 11.78 -0.95
CA PHE A 61 -12.63 11.93 -1.60
C PHE A 61 -12.50 12.45 -3.04
N TYR A 62 -11.65 13.45 -3.25
CA TYR A 62 -11.40 14.00 -4.58
C TYR A 62 -10.83 12.95 -5.54
N ARG A 63 -9.89 12.13 -5.08
CA ARG A 63 -9.21 11.11 -5.89
C ARG A 63 -10.08 9.89 -6.16
N SER A 64 -10.90 9.45 -5.20
CA SER A 64 -11.80 8.32 -5.38
C SER A 64 -12.78 8.55 -6.54
N ASN A 65 -13.25 9.79 -6.71
CA ASN A 65 -14.15 10.15 -7.80
C ASN A 65 -13.47 10.18 -9.20
N ARG A 66 -12.13 10.11 -9.26
CA ARG A 66 -11.35 10.16 -10.50
C ARG A 66 -10.83 8.83 -10.98
N ASN A 67 -11.10 7.77 -10.23
CA ASN A 67 -10.60 6.43 -10.54
C ASN A 67 -9.06 6.37 -10.62
N GLU A 68 -8.38 7.18 -9.81
CA GLU A 68 -6.92 7.23 -9.73
C GLU A 68 -6.41 6.26 -8.67
N ILE A 69 -5.29 5.61 -8.94
CA ILE A 69 -4.61 4.78 -7.95
C ILE A 69 -3.77 5.69 -7.05
N LEU A 70 -3.94 5.56 -5.74
CA LEU A 70 -3.14 6.28 -4.75
C LEU A 70 -1.92 5.45 -4.37
N ILE A 71 -0.73 6.01 -4.54
CA ILE A 71 0.52 5.39 -4.10
C ILE A 71 1.09 6.22 -2.96
N VAL A 72 1.08 5.66 -1.76
CA VAL A 72 1.72 6.27 -0.59
C VAL A 72 3.11 5.66 -0.44
N ASN A 73 4.13 6.38 -0.90
CA ASN A 73 5.52 5.95 -0.81
C ASN A 73 6.16 6.46 0.49
N HIS A 74 7.11 5.71 1.05
CA HIS A 74 7.79 6.03 2.30
C HIS A 74 6.83 6.27 3.49
N PHE A 75 5.86 5.41 3.67
CA PHE A 75 4.91 5.48 4.79
C PHE A 75 5.62 5.64 6.14
N HIS A 76 6.72 4.91 6.36
CA HIS A 76 7.52 5.02 7.58
C HIS A 76 8.10 6.42 7.81
N LYS A 77 8.46 7.16 6.76
CA LYS A 77 8.96 8.55 6.88
C LYS A 77 7.84 9.50 7.29
N TRP A 78 6.64 9.30 6.77
CA TRP A 78 5.48 10.06 7.23
C TRP A 78 5.23 9.81 8.72
N VAL A 79 5.24 8.56 9.18
CA VAL A 79 5.08 8.24 10.60
C VAL A 79 6.14 8.95 11.45
N ASN A 80 7.41 8.90 11.04
CA ASN A 80 8.50 9.57 11.74
C ASN A 80 8.24 11.08 11.89
N LYS A 81 7.80 11.73 10.82
CA LYS A 81 7.47 13.15 10.81
C LYS A 81 6.31 13.46 11.78
N GLU A 82 5.23 12.69 11.72
CA GLU A 82 4.09 12.89 12.62
C GLU A 82 4.49 12.78 14.10
N LEU A 83 5.32 11.81 14.45
CA LEU A 83 5.81 11.63 15.81
C LEU A 83 6.73 12.76 16.25
N LYS A 84 7.62 13.24 15.40
CA LYS A 84 8.48 14.40 15.70
C LYS A 84 7.69 15.69 15.94
N GLU A 85 6.56 15.82 15.29
CA GLU A 85 5.66 16.97 15.43
C GLU A 85 4.57 16.74 16.51
N ASN A 86 4.73 15.71 17.35
CA ASN A 86 3.78 15.32 18.41
C ASN A 86 2.33 15.15 17.91
N ARG A 87 2.17 14.66 16.69
CA ARG A 87 0.86 14.28 16.12
C ARG A 87 0.60 12.79 16.29
N ASN A 88 -0.64 12.39 16.08
CA ASN A 88 -1.07 11.00 16.21
C ASN A 88 -1.29 10.36 14.82
N PRO A 89 -0.30 9.63 14.28
CA PRO A 89 -0.43 8.99 12.98
C PRO A 89 -1.46 7.85 12.98
N GLU A 90 -1.70 7.19 14.12
CA GLU A 90 -2.66 6.10 14.22
C GLU A 90 -4.09 6.56 13.98
N GLU A 91 -4.46 7.76 14.44
CA GLU A 91 -5.79 8.33 14.19
C GLU A 91 -5.99 8.64 12.71
N LYS A 92 -4.98 9.20 12.05
CA LYS A 92 -5.02 9.45 10.61
C LYS A 92 -5.10 8.16 9.81
N LEU A 93 -4.33 7.15 10.19
CA LEU A 93 -4.38 5.84 9.56
C LEU A 93 -5.76 5.20 9.73
N LYS A 94 -6.34 5.25 10.93
CA LYS A 94 -7.69 4.73 11.18
C LYS A 94 -8.73 5.39 10.29
N ALA A 95 -8.72 6.71 10.21
CA ALA A 95 -9.65 7.47 9.36
C ALA A 95 -9.47 7.13 7.87
N PHE A 96 -8.24 6.91 7.44
CA PHE A 96 -7.95 6.44 6.09
C PHE A 96 -8.52 5.05 5.82
N LEU A 97 -8.27 4.10 6.71
CA LEU A 97 -8.72 2.71 6.55
C LEU A 97 -10.24 2.57 6.52
N GLU A 98 -10.97 3.42 7.23
CA GLU A 98 -12.43 3.48 7.18
C GLU A 98 -12.96 3.89 5.80
N ARG A 99 -12.17 4.59 5.00
CA ARG A 99 -12.51 5.06 3.65
C ARG A 99 -11.83 4.29 2.52
N ALA A 100 -10.79 3.51 2.86
CA ALA A 100 -9.96 2.81 1.87
C ALA A 100 -10.68 1.65 1.16
N THR A 101 -11.85 1.24 1.63
CA THR A 101 -12.70 0.26 0.96
C THR A 101 -13.15 0.71 -0.44
N ASP A 102 -13.14 2.02 -0.67
CA ASP A 102 -13.66 2.65 -1.89
C ASP A 102 -12.54 3.25 -2.76
N ILE A 103 -11.28 2.85 -2.56
CA ILE A 103 -10.13 3.46 -3.23
C ILE A 103 -9.07 2.42 -3.56
N ASN A 104 -8.64 2.39 -4.82
CA ASN A 104 -7.43 1.66 -5.19
C ASN A 104 -6.20 2.34 -4.61
N CYS A 105 -5.50 1.67 -3.70
CA CYS A 105 -4.31 2.24 -3.09
C CYS A 105 -3.17 1.23 -2.89
N VAL A 106 -1.96 1.73 -3.00
CA VAL A 106 -0.74 0.99 -2.72
C VAL A 106 0.04 1.75 -1.65
N ILE A 107 0.29 1.11 -0.52
CA ILE A 107 1.12 1.67 0.55
C ILE A 107 2.48 0.99 0.54
N ILE A 108 3.53 1.79 0.47
CA ILE A 108 4.92 1.33 0.40
C ILE A 108 5.66 1.78 1.65
N SER A 109 6.31 0.84 2.33
CA SER A 109 7.08 1.13 3.54
C SER A 109 8.35 0.31 3.62
N ASP A 110 9.38 0.89 4.26
CA ASP A 110 10.53 0.11 4.69
C ASP A 110 10.18 -0.72 5.93
N GLU A 111 10.78 -1.89 6.04
CA GLU A 111 10.80 -2.70 7.26
C GLU A 111 11.81 -2.10 8.24
N ILE A 112 11.36 -1.25 9.15
CA ILE A 112 12.24 -0.51 10.06
C ILE A 112 12.49 -1.21 11.42
N GLY A 113 11.80 -2.30 11.71
CA GLY A 113 11.93 -3.06 12.96
C GLY A 113 13.09 -4.05 13.02
N ASN A 114 13.82 -4.23 11.92
CA ASN A 114 14.89 -5.20 11.81
C ASN A 114 16.23 -4.63 12.32
N GLY A 115 17.01 -5.46 12.99
CA GLY A 115 18.34 -5.13 13.48
C GLY A 115 18.41 -4.81 14.97
N ILE A 116 19.51 -4.16 15.39
CA ILE A 116 19.80 -3.85 16.79
C ILE A 116 18.74 -2.91 17.36
N VAL A 117 18.32 -3.17 18.60
CA VAL A 117 17.41 -2.28 19.34
C VAL A 117 18.10 -0.93 19.57
N PRO A 118 17.49 0.19 19.14
CA PRO A 118 18.10 1.51 19.33
C PRO A 118 18.21 1.89 20.80
N VAL A 119 19.28 2.60 21.13
CA VAL A 119 19.44 3.19 22.47
C VAL A 119 18.51 4.38 22.67
N ASP A 120 18.25 5.12 21.61
CA ASP A 120 17.37 6.29 21.62
C ASP A 120 15.89 5.89 21.83
N ALA A 121 15.24 6.54 22.80
CA ALA A 121 13.85 6.22 23.16
C ALA A 121 12.86 6.58 22.05
N PHE A 122 13.09 7.68 21.32
CA PHE A 122 12.26 8.08 20.20
C PHE A 122 12.34 7.05 19.06
N GLU A 123 13.54 6.56 18.75
CA GLU A 123 13.75 5.55 17.71
C GLU A 123 13.07 4.22 18.07
N ARG A 124 13.06 3.83 19.34
CA ARG A 124 12.32 2.64 19.79
C ARG A 124 10.83 2.81 19.63
N GLU A 125 10.30 3.95 20.06
CA GLU A 125 8.88 4.27 19.92
C GLU A 125 8.45 4.31 18.44
N TYR A 126 9.24 4.97 17.61
CA TYR A 126 9.01 5.05 16.17
C TYR A 126 8.93 3.66 15.52
N ARG A 127 9.89 2.79 15.80
CA ARG A 127 9.88 1.41 15.27
C ARG A 127 8.67 0.62 15.74
N GLU A 128 8.35 0.68 17.01
CA GLU A 128 7.23 -0.04 17.59
C GLU A 128 5.89 0.43 17.02
N ARG A 129 5.67 1.73 16.96
CA ARG A 129 4.42 2.29 16.45
C ARG A 129 4.26 2.05 14.95
N THR A 130 5.31 2.22 14.18
CA THR A 130 5.29 1.91 12.74
C THR A 130 5.00 0.42 12.52
N GLY A 131 5.63 -0.46 13.25
CA GLY A 131 5.38 -1.90 13.17
C GLY A 131 3.92 -2.27 13.44
N ARG A 132 3.32 -1.69 14.48
CA ARG A 132 1.89 -1.89 14.78
C ARG A 132 0.97 -1.39 13.67
N MET A 133 1.29 -0.24 13.07
CA MET A 133 0.52 0.30 11.94
C MET A 133 0.67 -0.58 10.70
N LEU A 134 1.86 -1.09 10.41
CA LEU A 134 2.06 -2.04 9.30
C LEU A 134 1.28 -3.34 9.50
N ILE A 135 1.16 -3.84 10.74
CA ILE A 135 0.30 -5.00 11.04
C ILE A 135 -1.15 -4.71 10.67
N LYS A 136 -1.70 -3.57 11.09
CA LYS A 136 -3.07 -3.17 10.74
C LYS A 136 -3.28 -3.02 9.23
N LEU A 137 -2.31 -2.44 8.54
CA LEU A 137 -2.33 -2.33 7.08
C LEU A 137 -2.32 -3.72 6.42
N ALA A 138 -1.47 -4.63 6.89
CA ALA A 138 -1.39 -5.98 6.35
C ALA A 138 -2.68 -6.79 6.59
N GLU A 139 -3.33 -6.60 7.73
CA GLU A 139 -4.62 -7.24 8.04
C GLU A 139 -5.72 -6.81 7.05
N GLN A 140 -5.75 -5.54 6.68
CA GLN A 140 -6.77 -4.98 5.80
C GLN A 140 -6.42 -5.04 4.31
N ALA A 141 -5.14 -5.12 3.98
CA ALA A 141 -4.70 -5.24 2.59
C ALA A 141 -5.22 -6.52 1.93
N ASP A 142 -5.63 -6.41 0.67
CA ASP A 142 -6.00 -7.54 -0.18
C ASP A 142 -4.76 -8.32 -0.61
N GLU A 143 -3.65 -7.63 -0.80
CA GLU A 143 -2.37 -8.21 -1.15
C GLU A 143 -1.24 -7.59 -0.34
N VAL A 144 -0.32 -8.42 0.13
CA VAL A 144 0.93 -7.99 0.79
C VAL A 144 2.11 -8.57 0.02
N VAL A 145 2.99 -7.70 -0.46
CA VAL A 145 4.18 -8.07 -1.22
C VAL A 145 5.44 -7.63 -0.48
N ARG A 146 6.38 -8.51 -0.34
CA ARG A 146 7.74 -8.18 0.10
C ARG A 146 8.68 -8.07 -1.09
N VAL A 147 9.39 -6.95 -1.20
CA VAL A 147 10.36 -6.71 -2.27
C VAL A 147 11.77 -6.86 -1.74
N LEU A 148 12.53 -7.73 -2.39
CA LEU A 148 13.94 -7.99 -2.14
C LEU A 148 14.71 -7.90 -3.45
N CYS A 149 15.70 -7.01 -3.55
CA CYS A 149 16.49 -6.80 -4.77
C CYS A 149 15.61 -6.57 -6.03
N GLY A 150 14.54 -5.82 -5.91
CA GLY A 150 13.59 -5.55 -7.00
C GLY A 150 12.64 -6.69 -7.35
N ILE A 151 12.73 -7.82 -6.64
CA ILE A 151 11.88 -9.00 -6.85
C ILE A 151 10.78 -9.01 -5.79
N GLY A 152 9.52 -9.04 -6.21
CA GLY A 152 8.38 -9.13 -5.31
C GLY A 152 8.02 -10.57 -4.96
N GLN A 153 7.76 -10.80 -3.69
CA GLN A 153 7.20 -12.05 -3.18
C GLN A 153 5.87 -11.75 -2.50
N THR A 154 4.79 -12.32 -3.00
CA THR A 154 3.48 -12.22 -2.37
C THR A 154 3.47 -13.03 -1.08
N ILE A 155 3.10 -12.37 0.03
CA ILE A 155 3.00 -12.96 1.37
C ILE A 155 1.53 -13.25 1.71
N LYS A 156 0.64 -12.38 1.24
CA LYS A 156 -0.80 -12.51 1.41
C LYS A 156 -1.51 -12.27 0.09
#